data_cfd54cb6ad846fdde29a09b1a70986d2
#
_entry.id   cfd54cb6ad846fdde29a09b1a70986d2
#
_cell.length_a   1.000
_cell.length_b   1.000
_cell.length_c   1.000
_cell.angle_alpha   90.00
_cell.angle_beta   90.00
_cell.angle_gamma   90.00
#
_symmetry.space_group_name_H-M   'P 1'
#
loop_
_entity.id
_entity.type
_entity.pdbx_description
1 polymer ?
#
loop_
_entity_poly.entity_id
_entity_poly.type
_entity_poly.pdbx_seq_one_letter_code
_entity_poly.pdbx_strand_id
1 'polypeptide(L)'
;MKKHNRQMDWFYLPAIILFLLFVIYPFCKGIHLSFTNWNGYSQSYKYVGFSNYVRMFTDSNVLIAFKNTLIYGVGSTLIQNVLGILLAVFLNQSFKGRGIVRTAVYLPVMIAPLIMGYIMYFFFTYNNGAINDLLSVFGIAPIDWLADGGRSIIILTLINSLQFVGISMVIYLAGLQNISGMYYEAAAIDGATGIQKFFNITLPLLTPAITSSVTINLIGGLKLFDVITALTGGGPGYETHSVSSLIHRLYFGGERAGYASAVGLVFFVFIMIISNIVVKNLEKRQVIE
;
A
#
# COMPACT_ATOMS: atom_id res chain seq x y z
N MET A 1 -27.60 19.76 -28.96
CA MET A 1 -27.99 19.61 -27.55
C MET A 1 -28.63 18.21 -27.37
N LYS A 2 -27.91 17.24 -26.78
CA LYS A 2 -28.46 15.89 -26.46
C LYS A 2 -29.50 16.06 -25.35
N LYS A 3 -30.77 15.70 -25.63
CA LYS A 3 -31.82 15.60 -24.59
C LYS A 3 -31.32 14.64 -23.51
N HIS A 4 -30.99 15.18 -22.36
CA HIS A 4 -30.63 14.39 -21.15
C HIS A 4 -31.87 13.58 -20.77
N ASN A 5 -31.77 12.26 -20.85
CA ASN A 5 -32.89 11.37 -20.62
C ASN A 5 -33.09 11.27 -19.09
N ARG A 6 -33.96 12.11 -18.53
CA ARG A 6 -34.29 12.19 -17.08
C ARG A 6 -34.64 10.84 -16.46
N GLN A 7 -35.07 9.87 -17.26
CA GLN A 7 -35.36 8.52 -16.80
C GLN A 7 -34.10 7.72 -16.44
N MET A 8 -32.94 8.00 -17.07
CA MET A 8 -31.67 7.33 -16.73
C MET A 8 -31.08 7.82 -15.40
N ASP A 9 -31.44 9.01 -14.94
CA ASP A 9 -30.89 9.57 -13.69
C ASP A 9 -31.42 8.82 -12.45
N TRP A 10 -32.57 8.17 -12.55
CA TRP A 10 -33.15 7.39 -11.45
C TRP A 10 -32.41 6.08 -11.17
N PHE A 11 -31.69 5.53 -12.15
CA PHE A 11 -30.89 4.31 -11.95
C PHE A 11 -29.69 4.52 -11.04
N TYR A 12 -29.18 5.74 -10.93
CA TYR A 12 -28.07 6.05 -9.99
C TYR A 12 -28.54 6.26 -8.55
N LEU A 13 -29.83 6.50 -8.35
CA LEU A 13 -30.37 6.88 -7.04
C LEU A 13 -30.11 5.81 -5.95
N PRO A 14 -30.33 4.50 -6.19
CA PRO A 14 -30.04 3.46 -5.19
C PRO A 14 -28.55 3.43 -4.81
N ALA A 15 -27.64 3.55 -5.79
CA ALA A 15 -26.21 3.58 -5.55
C ALA A 15 -25.79 4.82 -4.74
N ILE A 16 -26.35 5.99 -5.05
CA ILE A 16 -26.11 7.25 -4.31
C ILE A 16 -26.61 7.12 -2.87
N ILE A 17 -27.82 6.58 -2.65
CA ILE A 17 -28.38 6.39 -1.30
C ILE A 17 -27.47 5.47 -0.49
N LEU A 18 -27.03 4.32 -1.04
CA LEU A 18 -26.13 3.41 -0.36
C LEU A 18 -24.78 4.07 -0.06
N PHE A 19 -24.23 4.84 -0.98
CA PHE A 19 -22.99 5.60 -0.78
C PHE A 19 -23.13 6.64 0.35
N LEU A 20 -24.21 7.41 0.35
CA LEU A 20 -24.47 8.39 1.40
C LEU A 20 -24.63 7.74 2.76
N LEU A 21 -25.33 6.62 2.85
CA LEU A 21 -25.66 5.93 4.09
C LEU A 21 -24.44 5.18 4.66
N PHE A 22 -23.67 4.50 3.82
CA PHE A 22 -22.59 3.63 4.30
C PHE A 22 -21.18 4.27 4.23
N VAL A 23 -21.01 5.35 3.48
CA VAL A 23 -19.70 6.03 3.36
C VAL A 23 -19.77 7.42 3.97
N ILE A 24 -20.66 8.27 3.49
CA ILE A 24 -20.69 9.68 3.91
C ILE A 24 -21.16 9.82 5.35
N TYR A 25 -22.24 9.14 5.74
CA TYR A 25 -22.77 9.24 7.12
C TYR A 25 -21.75 8.78 8.19
N PRO A 26 -21.09 7.60 8.09
CA PRO A 26 -20.04 7.22 9.03
C PRO A 26 -18.83 8.17 9.02
N PHE A 27 -18.46 8.72 7.86
CA PHE A 27 -17.39 9.69 7.75
C PHE A 27 -17.74 11.00 8.51
N CYS A 28 -18.93 11.55 8.29
CA CYS A 28 -19.39 12.73 9.02
C CYS A 28 -19.49 12.47 10.53
N LYS A 29 -19.94 11.27 10.93
CA LYS A 29 -19.94 10.86 12.33
C LYS A 29 -18.53 10.76 12.91
N GLY A 30 -17.56 10.25 12.14
CA GLY A 30 -16.14 10.25 12.50
C GLY A 30 -15.59 11.66 12.72
N ILE A 31 -15.95 12.61 11.84
CA ILE A 31 -15.61 14.03 12.04
C ILE A 31 -16.18 14.56 13.35
N HIS A 32 -17.46 14.31 13.62
CA HIS A 32 -18.09 14.74 14.88
C HIS A 32 -17.37 14.15 16.09
N LEU A 33 -17.11 12.83 16.09
CA LEU A 33 -16.47 12.12 17.21
C LEU A 33 -15.03 12.59 17.45
N SER A 34 -14.32 13.06 16.44
CA SER A 34 -12.95 13.56 16.59
C SER A 34 -12.80 14.74 17.54
N PHE A 35 -13.86 15.50 17.74
CA PHE A 35 -13.93 16.62 18.67
C PHE A 35 -14.41 16.24 20.07
N THR A 36 -14.52 14.94 20.37
CA THR A 36 -15.05 14.43 21.63
C THR A 36 -14.04 13.53 22.35
N ASN A 37 -14.28 13.30 23.64
CA ASN A 37 -13.54 12.34 24.44
C ASN A 37 -14.19 10.94 24.45
N TRP A 38 -14.99 10.61 23.44
CA TRP A 38 -15.73 9.35 23.44
C TRP A 38 -14.77 8.14 23.47
N ASN A 39 -15.10 7.18 24.34
CA ASN A 39 -14.31 5.97 24.53
C ASN A 39 -14.72 4.81 23.59
N GLY A 40 -15.79 4.94 22.83
CA GLY A 40 -16.30 3.91 21.92
C GLY A 40 -17.51 3.13 22.47
N TYR A 41 -17.77 3.18 23.77
CA TYR A 41 -18.81 2.36 24.44
C TYR A 41 -19.81 3.17 25.24
N SER A 42 -19.40 4.28 25.83
CA SER A 42 -20.29 5.09 26.69
C SER A 42 -21.40 5.77 25.90
N GLN A 43 -22.57 5.86 26.50
CA GLN A 43 -23.71 6.60 25.94
C GLN A 43 -23.52 8.12 26.00
N SER A 44 -22.65 8.60 26.90
CA SER A 44 -22.37 10.02 27.09
C SER A 44 -20.90 10.30 26.82
N TYR A 45 -20.62 11.42 26.16
CA TYR A 45 -19.29 11.96 25.93
C TYR A 45 -19.31 13.48 25.98
N LYS A 46 -18.14 14.08 26.20
CA LYS A 46 -17.98 15.53 26.25
C LYS A 46 -17.26 16.03 25.01
N TYR A 47 -17.64 17.20 24.57
CA TYR A 47 -16.87 17.93 23.57
C TYR A 47 -15.57 18.43 24.17
N VAL A 48 -14.44 18.14 23.49
CA VAL A 48 -13.10 18.58 23.90
C VAL A 48 -12.45 19.53 22.88
N GLY A 49 -13.23 19.96 21.88
CA GLY A 49 -12.74 20.86 20.83
C GLY A 49 -11.53 20.26 20.11
N PHE A 50 -10.52 21.05 19.89
CA PHE A 50 -9.28 20.65 19.17
C PHE A 50 -8.26 19.92 20.05
N SER A 51 -8.55 19.58 21.29
CA SER A 51 -7.62 18.95 22.21
C SER A 51 -7.02 17.63 21.66
N ASN A 52 -7.83 16.81 20.98
CA ASN A 52 -7.36 15.58 20.33
C ASN A 52 -6.30 15.85 19.25
N TYR A 53 -6.50 16.91 18.47
CA TYR A 53 -5.56 17.31 17.42
C TYR A 53 -4.25 17.88 17.98
N VAL A 54 -4.32 18.72 19.02
CA VAL A 54 -3.12 19.24 19.70
C VAL A 54 -2.32 18.09 20.31
N ARG A 55 -2.99 17.17 21.00
CA ARG A 55 -2.38 15.99 21.61
C ARG A 55 -1.64 15.13 20.57
N MET A 56 -2.21 14.94 19.39
CA MET A 56 -1.63 14.12 18.34
C MET A 56 -0.23 14.59 17.93
N PHE A 57 0.04 15.91 17.90
CA PHE A 57 1.35 16.46 17.53
C PHE A 57 2.41 16.29 18.63
N THR A 58 2.01 15.95 19.85
CA THR A 58 2.91 15.70 20.98
C THR A 58 3.00 14.22 21.36
N ASP A 59 2.16 13.37 20.78
CA ASP A 59 2.13 11.93 21.04
C ASP A 59 3.21 11.23 20.20
N SER A 60 4.29 10.78 20.86
CA SER A 60 5.42 10.11 20.22
C SER A 60 4.99 8.86 19.44
N ASN A 61 4.00 8.10 19.92
CA ASN A 61 3.51 6.91 19.24
C ASN A 61 2.84 7.26 17.90
N VAL A 62 2.13 8.37 17.84
CA VAL A 62 1.51 8.86 16.60
C VAL A 62 2.59 9.29 15.61
N LEU A 63 3.60 10.05 16.07
CA LEU A 63 4.70 10.50 15.21
C LEU A 63 5.51 9.34 14.65
N ILE A 64 5.80 8.32 15.48
CA ILE A 64 6.44 7.06 15.03
C ILE A 64 5.58 6.36 13.97
N ALA A 65 4.27 6.24 14.20
CA ALA A 65 3.36 5.60 13.27
C ALA A 65 3.29 6.32 11.91
N PHE A 66 3.30 7.66 11.89
CA PHE A 66 3.37 8.44 10.64
C PHE A 66 4.70 8.20 9.90
N LYS A 67 5.84 8.20 10.62
CA LYS A 67 7.14 7.88 10.05
C LYS A 67 7.14 6.48 9.43
N ASN A 68 6.67 5.47 10.17
CA ASN A 68 6.62 4.09 9.70
C ASN A 68 5.69 3.95 8.49
N THR A 69 4.56 4.63 8.49
CA THR A 69 3.62 4.64 7.36
C THR A 69 4.29 5.15 6.09
N LEU A 70 5.13 6.19 6.17
CA LEU A 70 5.91 6.65 5.03
C LEU A 70 6.93 5.60 4.58
N ILE A 71 7.62 4.93 5.51
CA ILE A 71 8.58 3.87 5.17
C ILE A 71 7.86 2.72 4.47
N TYR A 72 6.73 2.25 5.01
CA TYR A 72 5.92 1.21 4.37
C TYR A 72 5.39 1.65 3.01
N GLY A 73 4.80 2.84 2.92
CA GLY A 73 4.23 3.36 1.67
C GLY A 73 5.27 3.55 0.58
N VAL A 74 6.30 4.34 0.85
CA VAL A 74 7.34 4.66 -0.14
C VAL A 74 8.25 3.47 -0.39
N GLY A 75 8.72 2.80 0.66
CA GLY A 75 9.65 1.67 0.56
C GLY A 75 9.05 0.51 -0.24
N SER A 76 7.82 0.07 0.12
CA SER A 76 7.19 -1.01 -0.63
C SER A 76 6.87 -0.61 -2.06
N THR A 77 6.41 0.63 -2.30
CA THR A 77 6.13 1.13 -3.66
C THR A 77 7.37 1.09 -4.54
N LEU A 78 8.52 1.54 -4.04
CA LEU A 78 9.77 1.51 -4.79
C LEU A 78 10.17 0.09 -5.16
N ILE A 79 10.18 -0.83 -4.18
CA ILE A 79 10.54 -2.23 -4.40
C ILE A 79 9.58 -2.90 -5.38
N GLN A 80 8.26 -2.74 -5.19
CA GLN A 80 7.23 -3.32 -6.05
C GLN A 80 7.34 -2.84 -7.50
N ASN A 81 7.59 -1.54 -7.70
CA ASN A 81 7.67 -0.99 -9.05
C ASN A 81 8.98 -1.36 -9.74
N VAL A 82 10.11 -1.32 -9.05
CA VAL A 82 11.40 -1.75 -9.62
C VAL A 82 11.35 -3.23 -10.00
N LEU A 83 10.96 -4.10 -9.07
CA LEU A 83 10.86 -5.53 -9.35
C LEU A 83 9.76 -5.83 -10.37
N GLY A 84 8.63 -5.11 -10.31
CA GLY A 84 7.51 -5.26 -11.25
C GLY A 84 7.91 -4.95 -12.69
N ILE A 85 8.65 -3.86 -12.94
CA ILE A 85 9.17 -3.52 -14.27
C ILE A 85 10.16 -4.59 -14.76
N LEU A 86 11.11 -4.99 -13.92
CA LEU A 86 12.10 -6.02 -14.28
C LEU A 86 11.42 -7.34 -14.65
N LEU A 87 10.45 -7.78 -13.83
CA LEU A 87 9.69 -8.99 -14.11
C LEU A 87 8.82 -8.84 -15.37
N ALA A 88 8.19 -7.70 -15.59
CA ALA A 88 7.38 -7.46 -16.78
C ALA A 88 8.22 -7.48 -18.07
N VAL A 89 9.39 -6.82 -18.08
CA VAL A 89 10.31 -6.83 -19.21
C VAL A 89 10.82 -8.25 -19.51
N PHE A 90 11.18 -9.01 -18.48
CA PHE A 90 11.58 -10.40 -18.62
C PHE A 90 10.45 -11.27 -19.17
N LEU A 91 9.24 -11.15 -18.62
CA LEU A 91 8.08 -11.95 -18.99
C LEU A 91 7.38 -11.49 -20.29
N ASN A 92 7.76 -10.35 -20.83
CA ASN A 92 7.30 -9.90 -22.14
C ASN A 92 8.00 -10.64 -23.29
N GLN A 93 9.15 -11.25 -23.01
CA GLN A 93 9.86 -12.10 -23.97
C GLN A 93 9.11 -13.41 -24.20
N SER A 94 9.30 -14.01 -25.39
CA SER A 94 8.72 -15.31 -25.74
C SER A 94 9.64 -16.44 -25.28
N PHE A 95 9.26 -17.15 -24.21
CA PHE A 95 9.93 -18.37 -23.77
C PHE A 95 8.94 -19.40 -23.22
N LYS A 96 9.36 -20.68 -23.23
CA LYS A 96 8.55 -21.78 -22.68
C LYS A 96 8.44 -21.64 -21.17
N GLY A 97 7.21 -21.72 -20.62
CA GLY A 97 6.96 -21.62 -19.18
C GLY A 97 6.68 -20.21 -18.64
N ARG A 98 6.70 -19.16 -19.48
CA ARG A 98 6.39 -17.78 -19.04
C ARG A 98 5.06 -17.65 -18.30
N GLY A 99 4.05 -18.45 -18.68
CA GLY A 99 2.75 -18.46 -18.01
C GLY A 99 2.85 -18.96 -16.56
N ILE A 100 3.66 -20.01 -16.34
CA ILE A 100 3.89 -20.58 -14.99
C ILE A 100 4.57 -19.52 -14.09
N VAL A 101 5.59 -18.83 -14.61
CA VAL A 101 6.29 -17.78 -13.85
C VAL A 101 5.35 -16.61 -13.52
N ARG A 102 4.50 -16.18 -14.48
CA ARG A 102 3.48 -15.14 -14.23
C ARG A 102 2.54 -15.55 -13.10
N THR A 103 2.04 -16.78 -13.15
CA THR A 103 1.15 -17.31 -12.11
C THR A 103 1.85 -17.38 -10.77
N ALA A 104 3.09 -17.88 -10.70
CA ALA A 104 3.86 -18.00 -9.46
C ALA A 104 4.13 -16.62 -8.81
N VAL A 105 4.47 -15.60 -9.59
CA VAL A 105 4.69 -14.24 -9.10
C VAL A 105 3.39 -13.56 -8.66
N TYR A 106 2.27 -13.89 -9.31
CA TYR A 106 0.96 -13.29 -8.96
C TYR A 106 0.27 -14.03 -7.82
N LEU A 107 0.60 -15.30 -7.57
CA LEU A 107 -0.07 -16.14 -6.56
C LEU A 107 -0.10 -15.51 -5.16
N PRO A 108 0.99 -14.89 -4.64
CA PRO A 108 0.96 -14.23 -3.32
C PRO A 108 -0.10 -13.13 -3.20
N VAL A 109 -0.44 -12.44 -4.30
CA VAL A 109 -1.48 -11.38 -4.32
C VAL A 109 -2.86 -11.93 -3.98
N MET A 110 -3.12 -13.20 -4.30
CA MET A 110 -4.41 -13.87 -4.06
C MET A 110 -4.61 -14.28 -2.60
N ILE A 111 -3.54 -14.29 -1.81
CA ILE A 111 -3.59 -14.63 -0.39
C ILE A 111 -4.06 -13.38 0.38
N ALA A 112 -5.07 -13.54 1.26
CA ALA A 112 -5.51 -12.44 2.11
C ALA A 112 -4.33 -11.90 2.94
N PRO A 113 -4.13 -10.56 3.04
CA PRO A 113 -2.94 -9.98 3.70
C PRO A 113 -2.77 -10.41 5.16
N LEU A 114 -3.87 -10.59 5.88
CA LEU A 114 -3.82 -11.09 7.26
C LEU A 114 -3.27 -12.52 7.32
N ILE A 115 -3.70 -13.40 6.41
CA ILE A 115 -3.22 -14.78 6.32
C ILE A 115 -1.73 -14.78 5.94
N MET A 116 -1.32 -13.92 4.99
CA MET A 116 0.09 -13.76 4.65
C MET A 116 0.93 -13.37 5.87
N GLY A 117 0.43 -12.45 6.69
CA GLY A 117 1.10 -12.06 7.93
C GLY A 117 1.28 -13.22 8.90
N TYR A 118 0.26 -14.07 9.09
CA TYR A 118 0.38 -15.27 9.94
C TYR A 118 1.33 -16.33 9.34
N ILE A 119 1.31 -16.55 8.01
CA ILE A 119 2.28 -17.42 7.35
C ILE A 119 3.70 -16.90 7.63
N MET A 120 3.95 -15.62 7.45
CA MET A 120 5.26 -15.01 7.69
C MET A 120 5.64 -15.03 9.17
N TYR A 121 4.68 -14.98 10.10
CA TYR A 121 4.97 -15.18 11.52
C TYR A 121 5.68 -16.50 11.78
N PHE A 122 5.22 -17.62 11.20
CA PHE A 122 5.88 -18.92 11.33
C PHE A 122 7.26 -18.99 10.65
N PHE A 123 7.54 -18.10 9.71
CA PHE A 123 8.87 -17.98 9.13
C PHE A 123 9.85 -17.25 10.05
N PHE A 124 9.40 -16.15 10.69
CA PHE A 124 10.25 -15.21 11.43
C PHE A 124 10.21 -15.40 12.96
N THR A 125 9.37 -16.28 13.50
CA THR A 125 9.33 -16.54 14.94
C THR A 125 10.68 -17.11 15.44
N TYR A 126 11.04 -16.79 16.70
CA TYR A 126 12.32 -17.20 17.28
C TYR A 126 12.41 -18.71 17.46
N ASN A 127 11.37 -19.29 18.10
CA ASN A 127 11.32 -20.74 18.38
C ASN A 127 10.65 -21.47 17.21
N ASN A 128 11.33 -22.48 16.66
CA ASN A 128 10.83 -23.29 15.54
C ASN A 128 10.39 -22.47 14.33
N GLY A 129 11.03 -21.32 14.10
CA GLY A 129 10.80 -20.51 12.90
C GLY A 129 11.55 -21.07 11.71
N ALA A 130 10.87 -21.21 10.57
CA ALA A 130 11.43 -21.85 9.37
C ALA A 130 12.79 -21.26 8.94
N ILE A 131 12.99 -19.94 9.09
CA ILE A 131 14.26 -19.29 8.77
C ILE A 131 15.34 -19.69 9.79
N ASN A 132 15.03 -19.73 11.10
CA ASN A 132 15.98 -20.12 12.11
C ASN A 132 16.33 -21.62 12.01
N ASP A 133 15.35 -22.48 11.68
CA ASP A 133 15.61 -23.90 11.43
C ASP A 133 16.56 -24.09 10.24
N LEU A 134 16.36 -23.32 9.16
CA LEU A 134 17.26 -23.33 8.01
C LEU A 134 18.67 -22.83 8.39
N LEU A 135 18.79 -21.77 9.18
CA LEU A 135 20.07 -21.23 9.65
C LEU A 135 20.81 -22.23 10.55
N SER A 136 20.08 -23.01 11.36
CA SER A 136 20.66 -24.03 12.24
C SER A 136 21.37 -25.14 11.46
N VAL A 137 20.91 -25.49 10.25
CA VAL A 137 21.57 -26.44 9.35
C VAL A 137 22.98 -25.98 8.97
N PHE A 138 23.21 -24.65 8.91
CA PHE A 138 24.51 -24.06 8.65
C PHE A 138 25.30 -23.73 9.92
N GLY A 139 24.83 -24.17 11.09
CA GLY A 139 25.50 -23.91 12.38
C GLY A 139 25.34 -22.47 12.88
N ILE A 140 24.40 -21.69 12.33
CA ILE A 140 24.14 -20.31 12.73
C ILE A 140 23.13 -20.31 13.88
N ALA A 141 23.45 -19.59 14.97
CA ALA A 141 22.55 -19.44 16.11
C ALA A 141 21.21 -18.77 15.71
N PRO A 142 20.09 -19.16 16.34
CA PRO A 142 18.80 -18.57 16.05
C PRO A 142 18.79 -17.06 16.35
N ILE A 143 18.13 -16.30 15.50
CA ILE A 143 18.03 -14.84 15.57
C ILE A 143 16.60 -14.48 15.96
N ASP A 144 16.43 -13.57 16.93
CA ASP A 144 15.12 -12.98 17.19
C ASP A 144 14.85 -11.86 16.19
N TRP A 145 14.20 -12.24 15.09
CA TRP A 145 13.95 -11.35 13.94
C TRP A 145 13.04 -10.18 14.27
N LEU A 146 12.11 -10.37 15.19
CA LEU A 146 11.04 -9.43 15.50
C LEU A 146 11.26 -8.64 16.80
N ALA A 147 12.35 -8.91 17.52
CA ALA A 147 12.69 -8.21 18.77
C ALA A 147 13.14 -6.75 18.57
N ASP A 148 13.62 -6.41 17.37
CA ASP A 148 14.06 -5.05 17.01
C ASP A 148 13.08 -4.39 16.07
N GLY A 149 12.58 -3.21 16.45
CA GLY A 149 11.59 -2.48 15.65
C GLY A 149 12.09 -2.07 14.27
N GLY A 150 13.33 -1.64 14.14
CA GLY A 150 13.92 -1.24 12.86
C GLY A 150 14.00 -2.42 11.88
N ARG A 151 14.47 -3.58 12.37
CA ARG A 151 14.51 -4.83 11.59
C ARG A 151 13.10 -5.28 11.20
N SER A 152 12.16 -5.24 12.13
CA SER A 152 10.77 -5.60 11.90
C SER A 152 10.11 -4.71 10.85
N ILE A 153 10.39 -3.40 10.80
CA ILE A 153 9.91 -2.47 9.76
C ILE A 153 10.44 -2.90 8.38
N ILE A 154 11.72 -3.26 8.28
CA ILE A 154 12.30 -3.74 7.02
C ILE A 154 11.62 -5.04 6.57
N ILE A 155 11.46 -6.01 7.48
CA ILE A 155 10.78 -7.29 7.20
C ILE A 155 9.35 -7.05 6.73
N LEU A 156 8.56 -6.24 7.43
CA LEU A 156 7.20 -5.88 7.06
C LEU A 156 7.13 -5.22 5.67
N THR A 157 8.07 -4.30 5.39
CA THR A 157 8.15 -3.65 4.08
C THR A 157 8.46 -4.65 2.96
N LEU A 158 9.38 -5.59 3.19
CA LEU A 158 9.73 -6.63 2.23
C LEU A 158 8.57 -7.60 1.99
N ILE A 159 7.90 -8.06 3.05
CA ILE A 159 6.73 -8.95 2.94
C ILE A 159 5.64 -8.28 2.10
N ASN A 160 5.29 -7.03 2.42
CA ASN A 160 4.30 -6.26 1.66
C ASN A 160 4.74 -6.08 0.19
N SER A 161 6.03 -5.84 -0.04
CA SER A 161 6.56 -5.66 -1.38
C SER A 161 6.46 -6.95 -2.20
N LEU A 162 6.89 -8.07 -1.66
CA LEU A 162 6.87 -9.37 -2.33
C LEU A 162 5.44 -9.87 -2.55
N GLN A 163 4.54 -9.61 -1.61
CA GLN A 163 3.14 -10.00 -1.75
C GLN A 163 2.48 -9.30 -2.93
N PHE A 164 2.72 -8.00 -3.12
CA PHE A 164 2.00 -7.20 -4.11
C PHE A 164 2.78 -6.86 -5.39
N VAL A 165 4.04 -7.33 -5.53
CA VAL A 165 4.84 -7.13 -6.75
C VAL A 165 4.14 -7.64 -8.02
N GLY A 166 3.32 -8.69 -7.89
CA GLY A 166 2.54 -9.25 -9.00
C GLY A 166 1.57 -8.27 -9.63
N ILE A 167 1.01 -7.33 -8.86
CA ILE A 167 0.14 -6.26 -9.38
C ILE A 167 0.93 -5.36 -10.33
N SER A 168 2.09 -4.88 -9.88
CA SER A 168 2.97 -4.03 -10.70
C SER A 168 3.40 -4.75 -11.97
N MET A 169 3.82 -6.01 -11.84
CA MET A 169 4.21 -6.85 -12.98
C MET A 169 3.10 -6.93 -14.04
N VAL A 170 1.85 -7.16 -13.64
CA VAL A 170 0.73 -7.27 -14.59
C VAL A 170 0.41 -5.93 -15.25
N ILE A 171 0.40 -4.83 -14.49
CA ILE A 171 0.17 -3.49 -15.02
C ILE A 171 1.25 -3.13 -16.05
N TYR A 172 2.51 -3.36 -15.72
CA TYR A 172 3.62 -3.08 -16.65
C TYR A 172 3.62 -4.00 -17.86
N LEU A 173 3.29 -5.27 -17.69
CA LEU A 173 3.19 -6.20 -18.79
C LEU A 173 2.10 -5.78 -19.78
N ALA A 174 0.95 -5.33 -19.30
CA ALA A 174 -0.11 -4.78 -20.13
C ALA A 174 0.35 -3.47 -20.81
N GLY A 175 1.05 -2.59 -20.09
CA GLY A 175 1.62 -1.38 -20.67
C GLY A 175 2.63 -1.67 -21.79
N LEU A 176 3.54 -2.63 -21.58
CA LEU A 176 4.53 -3.05 -22.58
C LEU A 176 3.89 -3.60 -23.86
N GLN A 177 2.77 -4.32 -23.75
CA GLN A 177 2.05 -4.87 -24.89
C GLN A 177 1.33 -3.80 -25.74
N ASN A 178 1.08 -2.63 -25.18
CA ASN A 178 0.46 -1.50 -25.90
C ASN A 178 1.50 -0.66 -26.68
N ILE A 179 2.80 -0.85 -26.44
CA ILE A 179 3.85 -0.12 -27.18
C ILE A 179 3.99 -0.74 -28.57
N SER A 180 3.84 0.08 -29.62
CA SER A 180 3.99 -0.38 -30.99
C SER A 180 5.40 -0.88 -31.28
N GLY A 181 5.51 -2.04 -31.96
CA GLY A 181 6.79 -2.60 -32.41
C GLY A 181 7.60 -1.69 -33.32
N MET A 182 6.94 -0.79 -34.08
CA MET A 182 7.59 0.16 -34.99
C MET A 182 8.65 1.02 -34.30
N TYR A 183 8.43 1.44 -33.04
CA TYR A 183 9.42 2.20 -32.29
C TYR A 183 10.73 1.42 -32.06
N TYR A 184 10.62 0.12 -31.80
CA TYR A 184 11.77 -0.75 -31.57
C TYR A 184 12.49 -1.11 -32.86
N GLU A 185 11.75 -1.23 -33.98
CA GLU A 185 12.29 -1.48 -35.31
C GLU A 185 13.07 -0.26 -35.82
N ALA A 186 12.51 0.94 -35.74
CA ALA A 186 13.18 2.19 -36.09
C ALA A 186 14.48 2.36 -35.27
N ALA A 187 14.42 2.20 -33.96
CA ALA A 187 15.60 2.26 -33.11
C ALA A 187 16.64 1.16 -33.39
N ALA A 188 16.23 0.01 -33.93
CA ALA A 188 17.15 -1.03 -34.36
C ALA A 188 17.91 -0.61 -35.64
N ILE A 189 17.24 0.06 -36.57
CA ILE A 189 17.85 0.62 -37.78
C ILE A 189 18.90 1.68 -37.40
N ASP A 190 18.60 2.52 -36.40
CA ASP A 190 19.51 3.54 -35.86
C ASP A 190 20.65 2.95 -35.01
N GLY A 191 20.74 1.63 -34.85
CA GLY A 191 21.79 0.96 -34.11
C GLY A 191 21.67 1.05 -32.58
N ALA A 192 20.50 1.39 -32.05
CA ALA A 192 20.27 1.53 -30.60
C ALA A 192 20.40 0.17 -29.88
N THR A 193 21.17 0.17 -28.79
CA THR A 193 21.32 -0.99 -27.88
C THR A 193 20.05 -1.26 -27.10
N GLY A 194 19.92 -2.47 -26.51
CA GLY A 194 18.77 -2.82 -25.67
C GLY A 194 18.56 -1.87 -24.48
N ILE A 195 19.66 -1.43 -23.87
CA ILE A 195 19.61 -0.45 -22.75
C ILE A 195 19.10 0.92 -23.24
N GLN A 196 19.58 1.38 -24.41
CA GLN A 196 19.11 2.63 -25.00
C GLN A 196 17.61 2.56 -25.35
N LYS A 197 17.16 1.45 -25.95
CA LYS A 197 15.73 1.21 -26.22
C LYS A 197 14.90 1.23 -24.94
N PHE A 198 15.41 0.62 -23.86
CA PHE A 198 14.69 0.62 -22.58
C PHE A 198 14.51 2.03 -22.00
N PHE A 199 15.57 2.83 -21.90
CA PHE A 199 15.48 4.14 -21.26
C PHE A 199 14.87 5.22 -22.17
N ASN A 200 15.05 5.13 -23.49
CA ASN A 200 14.59 6.18 -24.41
C ASN A 200 13.24 5.89 -25.06
N ILE A 201 12.78 4.63 -25.10
CA ILE A 201 11.51 4.24 -25.71
C ILE A 201 10.59 3.60 -24.66
N THR A 202 11.03 2.49 -24.08
CA THR A 202 10.17 1.69 -23.20
C THR A 202 9.74 2.47 -21.98
N LEU A 203 10.67 3.04 -21.23
CA LEU A 203 10.38 3.71 -19.97
C LEU A 203 9.51 4.99 -20.14
N PRO A 204 9.76 5.87 -21.13
CA PRO A 204 8.87 7.01 -21.41
C PRO A 204 7.46 6.60 -21.82
N LEU A 205 7.30 5.65 -22.74
CA LEU A 205 6.01 5.18 -23.20
C LEU A 205 5.25 4.34 -22.14
N LEU A 206 5.97 3.81 -21.15
CA LEU A 206 5.37 3.08 -20.02
C LEU A 206 4.85 4.01 -18.91
N THR A 207 5.07 5.32 -19.00
CA THR A 207 4.71 6.30 -17.96
C THR A 207 3.24 6.20 -17.49
N PRO A 208 2.21 5.97 -18.34
CA PRO A 208 0.83 5.78 -17.87
C PRO A 208 0.67 4.55 -16.97
N ALA A 209 1.33 3.44 -17.32
CA ALA A 209 1.35 2.24 -16.50
C ALA A 209 2.11 2.45 -15.19
N ILE A 210 3.22 3.22 -15.22
CA ILE A 210 3.99 3.61 -14.02
C ILE A 210 3.09 4.43 -13.10
N THR A 211 2.39 5.42 -13.60
CA THR A 211 1.48 6.25 -12.81
C THR A 211 0.41 5.39 -12.11
N SER A 212 -0.21 4.48 -12.85
CA SER A 212 -1.23 3.58 -12.30
C SER A 212 -0.66 2.65 -11.22
N SER A 213 0.46 1.99 -11.50
CA SER A 213 1.11 1.05 -10.58
C SER A 213 1.59 1.74 -9.31
N VAL A 214 2.32 2.87 -9.44
CA VAL A 214 2.82 3.65 -8.30
C VAL A 214 1.65 4.14 -7.44
N THR A 215 0.57 4.61 -8.04
CA THR A 215 -0.61 5.10 -7.30
C THR A 215 -1.25 4.00 -6.47
N ILE A 216 -1.51 2.84 -7.07
CA ILE A 216 -2.14 1.70 -6.37
C ILE A 216 -1.25 1.22 -5.22
N ASN A 217 0.05 1.03 -5.49
CA ASN A 217 0.98 0.52 -4.50
C ASN A 217 1.24 1.51 -3.35
N LEU A 218 1.34 2.80 -3.67
CA LEU A 218 1.55 3.85 -2.67
C LEU A 218 0.37 3.92 -1.70
N ILE A 219 -0.85 3.97 -2.22
CA ILE A 219 -2.05 4.01 -1.39
C ILE A 219 -2.17 2.73 -0.56
N GLY A 220 -1.87 1.55 -1.17
CA GLY A 220 -1.85 0.27 -0.46
C GLY A 220 -0.83 0.22 0.66
N GLY A 221 0.41 0.63 0.39
CA GLY A 221 1.48 0.65 1.38
C GLY A 221 1.27 1.68 2.50
N LEU A 222 0.72 2.87 2.19
CA LEU A 222 0.34 3.87 3.20
C LEU A 222 -0.77 3.35 4.13
N LYS A 223 -1.65 2.47 3.65
CA LYS A 223 -2.73 1.86 4.43
C LYS A 223 -2.36 0.52 5.07
N LEU A 224 -1.08 0.16 5.06
CA LEU A 224 -0.64 -1.14 5.59
C LEU A 224 -1.15 -1.36 7.02
N PHE A 225 -1.88 -2.46 7.22
CA PHE A 225 -2.53 -2.81 8.50
C PHE A 225 -2.39 -4.30 8.82
N ASP A 226 -2.87 -5.15 7.91
CA ASP A 226 -3.09 -6.58 8.17
C ASP A 226 -1.81 -7.32 8.55
N VAL A 227 -0.75 -7.15 7.74
CA VAL A 227 0.54 -7.82 7.97
C VAL A 227 1.18 -7.36 9.28
N ILE A 228 1.06 -6.04 9.62
CA ILE A 228 1.57 -5.52 10.90
C ILE A 228 0.84 -6.18 12.06
N THR A 229 -0.49 -6.25 11.96
CA THR A 229 -1.34 -6.82 13.02
C THR A 229 -1.05 -8.31 13.24
N ALA A 230 -0.87 -9.06 12.15
CA ALA A 230 -0.63 -10.50 12.22
C ALA A 230 0.82 -10.86 12.61
N LEU A 231 1.82 -10.10 12.16
CA LEU A 231 3.23 -10.43 12.36
C LEU A 231 3.78 -9.92 13.68
N THR A 232 3.56 -8.63 14.00
CA THR A 232 4.18 -7.96 15.15
C THR A 232 3.17 -7.44 16.17
N GLY A 233 1.88 -7.32 15.79
CA GLY A 233 0.88 -6.63 16.61
C GLY A 233 1.20 -5.14 16.87
N GLY A 234 2.15 -4.57 16.09
CA GLY A 234 2.68 -3.22 16.27
C GLY A 234 3.91 -3.12 17.17
N GLY A 235 4.41 -4.28 17.71
CA GLY A 235 5.55 -4.35 18.62
C GLY A 235 6.92 -4.44 17.95
N PRO A 236 8.01 -4.37 18.76
CA PRO A 236 8.02 -4.19 20.21
C PRO A 236 7.47 -2.81 20.63
N GLY A 237 6.74 -2.77 21.71
CA GLY A 237 6.09 -1.53 22.18
C GLY A 237 5.11 -0.96 21.15
N TYR A 238 5.44 0.16 20.52
CA TYR A 238 4.69 0.81 19.44
C TYR A 238 5.54 1.01 18.17
N GLU A 239 6.73 0.41 18.11
CA GLU A 239 7.76 0.76 17.12
C GLU A 239 7.40 0.39 15.68
N THR A 240 6.55 -0.62 15.46
CA THR A 240 6.19 -1.07 14.11
C THR A 240 4.77 -0.68 13.67
N HIS A 241 4.02 0.06 14.51
CA HIS A 241 2.71 0.52 14.10
C HIS A 241 2.78 1.43 12.86
N SER A 242 1.90 1.18 11.89
CA SER A 242 1.44 2.20 10.95
C SER A 242 0.35 3.04 11.58
N VAL A 243 -0.03 4.16 10.95
CA VAL A 243 -1.18 4.95 11.42
C VAL A 243 -2.47 4.11 11.40
N SER A 244 -2.67 3.26 10.39
CA SER A 244 -3.84 2.36 10.30
C SER A 244 -3.93 1.40 11.49
N SER A 245 -2.83 0.72 11.82
CA SER A 245 -2.80 -0.22 12.94
C SER A 245 -2.85 0.49 14.31
N LEU A 246 -2.29 1.69 14.41
CA LEU A 246 -2.39 2.51 15.62
C LEU A 246 -3.83 2.98 15.87
N ILE A 247 -4.56 3.42 14.84
CA ILE A 247 -5.98 3.79 14.95
C ILE A 247 -6.79 2.63 15.52
N HIS A 248 -6.59 1.43 14.98
CA HIS A 248 -7.25 0.22 15.48
C HIS A 248 -6.93 -0.03 16.96
N ARG A 249 -5.66 0.07 17.35
CA ARG A 249 -5.23 -0.11 18.74
C ARG A 249 -5.79 0.97 19.66
N LEU A 250 -5.83 2.23 19.25
CA LEU A 250 -6.42 3.32 20.03
C LEU A 250 -7.92 3.16 20.24
N TYR A 251 -8.61 2.68 19.21
CA TYR A 251 -10.07 2.48 19.26
C TYR A 251 -10.45 1.27 20.12
N PHE A 252 -9.93 0.09 19.81
CA PHE A 252 -10.35 -1.16 20.44
C PHE A 252 -9.53 -1.54 21.69
N GLY A 253 -8.24 -1.22 21.73
CA GLY A 253 -7.38 -1.56 22.86
C GLY A 253 -7.19 -0.42 23.88
N GLY A 254 -7.32 0.82 23.42
CA GLY A 254 -7.09 2.00 24.26
C GLY A 254 -8.37 2.71 24.73
N GLU A 255 -9.53 2.29 24.26
CA GLU A 255 -10.83 2.90 24.55
C GLU A 255 -10.83 4.44 24.36
N ARG A 256 -10.21 4.90 23.24
CA ARG A 256 -10.02 6.32 22.91
C ARG A 256 -10.56 6.61 21.51
N ALA A 257 -11.82 6.25 21.26
CA ALA A 257 -12.44 6.31 19.94
C ALA A 257 -12.47 7.75 19.37
N GLY A 258 -12.74 8.76 20.20
CA GLY A 258 -12.68 10.16 19.77
C GLY A 258 -11.29 10.58 19.31
N TYR A 259 -10.24 10.20 20.05
CA TYR A 259 -8.85 10.46 19.67
C TYR A 259 -8.44 9.66 18.42
N ALA A 260 -8.81 8.39 18.33
CA ALA A 260 -8.59 7.56 17.15
C ALA A 260 -9.24 8.16 15.89
N SER A 261 -10.45 8.73 16.03
CA SER A 261 -11.14 9.44 14.95
C SER A 261 -10.38 10.68 14.49
N ALA A 262 -9.80 11.47 15.42
CA ALA A 262 -8.98 12.64 15.07
C ALA A 262 -7.71 12.23 14.30
N VAL A 263 -6.99 11.19 14.77
CA VAL A 263 -5.83 10.62 14.07
C VAL A 263 -6.22 10.13 12.67
N GLY A 264 -7.37 9.44 12.55
CA GLY A 264 -7.89 8.94 11.28
C GLY A 264 -8.20 10.04 10.26
N LEU A 265 -8.77 11.16 10.70
CA LEU A 265 -9.05 12.30 9.81
C LEU A 265 -7.77 12.97 9.30
N VAL A 266 -6.80 13.19 10.18
CA VAL A 266 -5.50 13.73 9.76
C VAL A 266 -4.79 12.76 8.83
N PHE A 267 -4.88 11.48 9.10
CA PHE A 267 -4.34 10.44 8.22
C PHE A 267 -5.01 10.42 6.84
N PHE A 268 -6.31 10.57 6.77
CA PHE A 268 -7.03 10.70 5.49
C PHE A 268 -6.50 11.88 4.67
N VAL A 269 -6.37 13.07 5.28
CA VAL A 269 -5.82 14.26 4.63
C VAL A 269 -4.37 14.03 4.19
N PHE A 270 -3.57 13.38 5.03
CA PHE A 270 -2.18 13.04 4.74
C PHE A 270 -2.06 12.13 3.50
N ILE A 271 -2.83 11.03 3.42
CA ILE A 271 -2.84 10.16 2.24
C ILE A 271 -3.28 10.94 0.99
N MET A 272 -4.32 11.75 1.11
CA MET A 272 -4.84 12.56 0.01
C MET A 272 -3.77 13.52 -0.53
N ILE A 273 -3.05 14.21 0.34
CA ILE A 273 -1.98 15.14 -0.07
C ILE A 273 -0.84 14.39 -0.76
N ILE A 274 -0.30 13.33 -0.14
CA ILE A 274 0.81 12.56 -0.70
C ILE A 274 0.44 11.96 -2.05
N SER A 275 -0.72 11.31 -2.13
CA SER A 275 -1.18 10.67 -3.37
C SER A 275 -1.36 11.69 -4.48
N ASN A 276 -1.98 12.85 -4.20
CA ASN A 276 -2.14 13.91 -5.20
C ASN A 276 -0.79 14.48 -5.68
N ILE A 277 0.16 14.70 -4.78
CA ILE A 277 1.49 15.19 -5.14
C ILE A 277 2.19 14.20 -6.09
N VAL A 278 2.17 12.91 -5.73
CA VAL A 278 2.84 11.87 -6.52
C VAL A 278 2.17 11.71 -7.89
N VAL A 279 0.83 11.59 -7.91
CA VAL A 279 0.07 11.43 -9.16
C VAL A 279 0.30 12.62 -10.10
N LYS A 280 0.11 13.84 -9.63
CA LYS A 280 0.32 15.06 -10.47
C LYS A 280 1.74 15.17 -11.01
N ASN A 281 2.76 14.76 -10.25
CA ASN A 281 4.14 14.79 -10.71
C ASN A 281 4.43 13.69 -11.76
N LEU A 282 3.78 12.54 -11.67
CA LEU A 282 3.90 11.47 -12.66
C LEU A 282 3.12 11.79 -13.94
N GLU A 283 1.91 12.32 -13.82
CA GLU A 283 1.08 12.72 -14.96
C GLU A 283 1.76 13.78 -15.85
N LYS A 284 2.48 14.74 -15.25
CA LYS A 284 3.27 15.74 -16.01
C LYS A 284 4.35 15.15 -16.90
N ARG A 285 4.76 13.89 -16.62
CA ARG A 285 5.79 13.19 -17.41
C ARG A 285 5.20 12.23 -18.43
N GLN A 286 3.87 12.13 -18.53
CA GLN A 286 3.22 11.30 -19.54
C GLN A 286 3.43 11.92 -20.92
N VAL A 287 3.94 11.12 -21.83
CA VAL A 287 3.98 11.47 -23.26
C VAL A 287 2.56 11.22 -23.79
N ILE A 288 1.85 12.28 -24.14
CA ILE A 288 0.53 12.19 -24.80
C ILE A 288 0.82 11.96 -26.27
N GLU A 289 0.44 10.79 -26.80
CA GLU A 289 0.46 10.49 -28.25
C GLU A 289 -0.68 11.26 -28.96
#